data_8b6bd58eb01fcb9a1b4ee5befbdeb3c6
#
_entry.id   8b6bd58eb01fcb9a1b4ee5befbdeb3c6
#
_cell.length_a   1.000
_cell.length_b   1.000
_cell.length_c   1.000
_cell.angle_alpha   90.00
_cell.angle_beta   90.00
_cell.angle_gamma   90.00
#
_symmetry.space_group_name_H-M   'P 1'
#
loop_
_entity.id
_entity.type
_entity.pdbx_description
1 polymer ?
#
loop_
_entity_poly.entity_id
_entity_poly.type
_entity_poly.pdbx_seq_one_letter_code
_entity_poly.pdbx_strand_id
1 'polypeptide(L)'
;MNTLPQRSSDYLPLSVLDLVPILSGKTTADAFRNSLDLARTAESLGFKRYWLAEHHNMAGIASSATSVLIGHIAGGTSTIRVGSGGVMLPNHAPLVIAEQFGTLANLYPDRIDLGLGRAPGTDQLTAMALRRHLNAGVDDFPQNVQELRRYFLEENRHSKVRAVQAEGMNIPVWLLGSSSYSAQLAAILGLPFAFASHFAPNMLFSSLKLYRDAFQASEVLEKPYSMAVINVVAADTDEEAHYLATSLYQSFLNVIKGTALPMQAPVDNMDNYWNTAEKYAVTQMLTYTFIGSAQTLETKIQAFLNETQVDEIMVASHIYDHQARLRSYEILASLPLRSGMPII
;
A
#
# COMPACT_ATOMS: atom_id res chain seq x y z
N MET A 1 14.52 -28.99 4.52
CA MET A 1 13.51 -27.93 4.42
C MET A 1 13.57 -27.14 5.72
N ASN A 2 14.25 -26.00 5.73
CA ASN A 2 14.21 -25.10 6.90
C ASN A 2 12.87 -24.39 6.87
N THR A 3 11.95 -24.80 7.72
CA THR A 3 10.73 -24.05 7.99
C THR A 3 11.15 -22.77 8.69
N LEU A 4 11.05 -21.64 7.98
CA LEU A 4 11.18 -20.33 8.61
C LEU A 4 10.16 -20.24 9.75
N PRO A 5 10.52 -19.72 10.92
CA PRO A 5 9.60 -19.63 12.04
C PRO A 5 8.43 -18.73 11.63
N GLN A 6 7.20 -19.24 11.72
CA GLN A 6 6.01 -18.40 11.64
C GLN A 6 6.15 -17.30 12.69
N ARG A 7 5.95 -16.04 12.26
CA ARG A 7 5.99 -14.91 13.21
C ARG A 7 5.00 -15.13 14.33
N SER A 8 5.48 -15.03 15.56
CA SER A 8 4.64 -15.09 16.76
C SER A 8 3.62 -13.94 16.75
N SER A 9 2.45 -14.17 17.35
CA SER A 9 1.43 -13.12 17.59
C SER A 9 1.94 -11.91 18.39
N ASP A 10 3.11 -12.03 19.01
CA ASP A 10 3.74 -10.98 19.81
C ASP A 10 4.50 -9.95 18.95
N TYR A 11 4.69 -10.23 17.65
CA TYR A 11 5.35 -9.32 16.73
C TYR A 11 4.35 -8.47 15.95
N LEU A 12 4.77 -7.23 15.65
CA LEU A 12 3.98 -6.32 14.82
C LEU A 12 3.67 -6.97 13.47
N PRO A 13 2.41 -6.96 13.01
CA PRO A 13 2.06 -7.41 11.67
C PRO A 13 2.78 -6.59 10.59
N LEU A 14 3.41 -7.28 9.64
CA LEU A 14 4.03 -6.68 8.46
C LEU A 14 3.22 -7.01 7.22
N SER A 15 3.11 -6.04 6.32
CA SER A 15 2.39 -6.16 5.06
C SER A 15 3.21 -5.57 3.91
N VAL A 16 2.89 -5.93 2.67
CA VAL A 16 3.56 -5.47 1.46
C VAL A 16 2.65 -4.55 0.67
N LEU A 17 3.17 -3.40 0.22
CA LEU A 17 2.59 -2.60 -0.84
C LEU A 17 3.44 -2.76 -2.10
N ASP A 18 2.86 -3.30 -3.15
CA ASP A 18 3.51 -3.44 -4.45
C ASP A 18 2.90 -2.51 -5.50
N LEU A 19 3.75 -1.68 -6.08
CA LEU A 19 3.40 -0.82 -7.21
C LEU A 19 3.61 -1.54 -8.55
N VAL A 20 4.09 -2.79 -8.53
CA VAL A 20 4.45 -3.58 -9.71
C VAL A 20 5.41 -2.81 -10.63
N PRO A 21 6.62 -2.47 -10.15
CA PRO A 21 7.52 -1.59 -10.88
C PRO A 21 8.00 -2.22 -12.19
N ILE A 22 7.96 -1.44 -13.26
CA ILE A 22 8.59 -1.78 -14.54
C ILE A 22 10.03 -1.29 -14.48
N LEU A 23 10.97 -2.21 -14.63
CA LEU A 23 12.40 -1.92 -14.58
C LEU A 23 12.90 -1.49 -15.96
N SER A 24 13.86 -0.57 -16.01
CA SER A 24 14.54 -0.19 -17.25
C SER A 24 15.14 -1.42 -17.94
N GLY A 25 14.87 -1.59 -19.22
CA GLY A 25 15.29 -2.75 -20.00
C GLY A 25 14.48 -4.04 -19.78
N LYS A 26 13.40 -4.00 -19.00
CA LYS A 26 12.48 -5.11 -18.77
C LYS A 26 11.08 -4.80 -19.30
N THR A 27 10.25 -5.85 -19.37
CA THR A 27 8.87 -5.75 -19.87
C THR A 27 7.87 -5.68 -18.71
N THR A 28 6.64 -5.27 -19.01
CA THR A 28 5.50 -5.35 -18.08
C THR A 28 5.23 -6.80 -17.64
N ALA A 29 5.43 -7.79 -18.54
CA ALA A 29 5.29 -9.20 -18.19
C ALA A 29 6.35 -9.64 -17.15
N ASP A 30 7.56 -9.09 -17.20
CA ASP A 30 8.58 -9.31 -16.15
C ASP A 30 8.12 -8.73 -14.81
N ALA A 31 7.53 -7.53 -14.82
CA ALA A 31 7.01 -6.90 -13.61
C ALA A 31 5.91 -7.75 -12.94
N PHE A 32 4.99 -8.34 -13.73
CA PHE A 32 3.95 -9.23 -13.19
C PHE A 32 4.53 -10.52 -12.61
N ARG A 33 5.54 -11.12 -13.27
CA ARG A 33 6.24 -12.29 -12.71
C ARG A 33 6.93 -11.97 -11.38
N ASN A 34 7.65 -10.85 -11.32
CA ASN A 34 8.33 -10.41 -10.11
C ASN A 34 7.33 -10.10 -8.97
N SER A 35 6.16 -9.53 -9.29
CA SER A 35 5.10 -9.27 -8.31
C SER A 35 4.56 -10.58 -7.71
N LEU A 36 4.29 -11.60 -8.54
CA LEU A 36 3.83 -12.89 -8.05
C LEU A 36 4.91 -13.61 -7.23
N ASP A 37 6.16 -13.56 -7.65
CA ASP A 37 7.29 -14.15 -6.92
C ASP A 37 7.49 -13.47 -5.56
N LEU A 38 7.41 -12.13 -5.51
CA LEU A 38 7.43 -11.38 -4.25
C LEU A 38 6.24 -11.76 -3.34
N ALA A 39 5.05 -11.92 -3.89
CA ALA A 39 3.87 -12.28 -3.09
C ALA A 39 4.02 -13.67 -2.44
N ARG A 40 4.56 -14.64 -3.19
CA ARG A 40 4.88 -15.98 -2.67
C ARG A 40 5.96 -15.95 -1.59
N THR A 41 6.99 -15.14 -1.81
CA THR A 41 8.05 -14.92 -0.81
C THR A 41 7.47 -14.28 0.45
N ALA A 42 6.68 -13.21 0.32
CA ALA A 42 6.03 -12.57 1.45
C ALA A 42 5.11 -13.53 2.23
N GLU A 43 4.34 -14.37 1.51
CA GLU A 43 3.53 -15.41 2.12
C GLU A 43 4.38 -16.40 2.95
N SER A 44 5.48 -16.90 2.38
CA SER A 44 6.38 -17.84 3.08
C SER A 44 7.07 -17.24 4.30
N LEU A 45 7.28 -15.92 4.28
CA LEU A 45 7.88 -15.15 5.38
C LEU A 45 6.86 -14.73 6.45
N GLY A 46 5.57 -15.04 6.27
CA GLY A 46 4.52 -14.73 7.22
C GLY A 46 4.04 -13.27 7.23
N PHE A 47 4.18 -12.57 6.11
CA PHE A 47 3.53 -11.28 5.94
C PHE A 47 2.01 -11.43 5.93
N LYS A 48 1.31 -10.47 6.54
CA LYS A 48 -0.14 -10.52 6.73
C LYS A 48 -0.91 -10.23 5.45
N ARG A 49 -0.45 -9.24 4.66
CA ARG A 49 -1.15 -8.74 3.48
C ARG A 49 -0.16 -8.44 2.34
N TYR A 50 -0.67 -8.58 1.12
CA TYR A 50 -0.03 -8.11 -0.10
C TYR A 50 -1.02 -7.22 -0.86
N TRP A 51 -0.79 -5.91 -0.87
CA TRP A 51 -1.66 -4.97 -1.54
C TRP A 51 -1.01 -4.40 -2.79
N LEU A 52 -1.83 -4.23 -3.81
CA LEU A 52 -1.45 -3.67 -5.11
C LEU A 52 -1.97 -2.24 -5.20
N ALA A 53 -1.11 -1.30 -5.60
CA ALA A 53 -1.51 0.08 -5.85
C ALA A 53 -2.35 0.21 -7.13
N GLU A 54 -3.01 1.36 -7.33
CA GLU A 54 -3.64 1.75 -8.60
C GLU A 54 -2.99 3.03 -9.10
N HIS A 55 -2.29 2.93 -10.24
CA HIS A 55 -1.75 4.09 -10.94
C HIS A 55 -1.97 3.94 -12.44
N HIS A 56 -2.31 5.06 -13.08
CA HIS A 56 -2.60 5.10 -14.51
C HIS A 56 -1.62 6.01 -15.23
N ASN A 57 -1.35 5.71 -16.51
CA ASN A 57 -0.49 6.49 -17.39
C ASN A 57 0.93 6.71 -16.85
N MET A 58 1.49 5.73 -16.13
CA MET A 58 2.84 5.77 -15.58
C MET A 58 3.70 4.66 -16.19
N ALA A 59 4.69 5.01 -17.00
CA ALA A 59 5.56 4.04 -17.69
C ALA A 59 6.38 3.15 -16.74
N GLY A 60 6.59 3.58 -15.50
CA GLY A 60 7.32 2.83 -14.47
C GLY A 60 6.47 1.93 -13.59
N ILE A 61 5.14 1.89 -13.77
CA ILE A 61 4.21 1.17 -12.88
C ILE A 61 3.22 0.36 -13.71
N ALA A 62 3.08 -0.93 -13.42
CA ALA A 62 2.20 -1.84 -14.14
C ALA A 62 0.85 -2.11 -13.46
N SER A 63 0.61 -1.56 -12.27
CA SER A 63 -0.60 -1.83 -11.46
C SER A 63 -1.78 -0.93 -11.77
N SER A 64 -2.15 -0.77 -13.05
CA SER A 64 -3.33 0.02 -13.46
C SER A 64 -4.64 -0.77 -13.38
N ALA A 65 -4.64 -2.06 -13.71
CA ALA A 65 -5.79 -2.95 -13.61
C ALA A 65 -5.77 -3.72 -12.29
N THR A 66 -5.93 -3.02 -11.18
CA THR A 66 -5.65 -3.52 -9.82
C THR A 66 -6.45 -4.76 -9.48
N SER A 67 -7.76 -4.81 -9.74
CA SER A 67 -8.61 -5.99 -9.46
C SER A 67 -8.19 -7.24 -10.25
N VAL A 68 -7.73 -7.06 -11.51
CA VAL A 68 -7.22 -8.16 -12.34
C VAL A 68 -5.93 -8.74 -11.73
N LEU A 69 -5.02 -7.85 -11.30
CA LEU A 69 -3.77 -8.27 -10.66
C LEU A 69 -4.01 -8.91 -9.29
N ILE A 70 -4.96 -8.41 -8.50
CA ILE A 70 -5.36 -9.05 -7.24
C ILE A 70 -5.78 -10.50 -7.49
N GLY A 71 -6.61 -10.76 -8.53
CA GLY A 71 -7.01 -12.12 -8.90
C GLY A 71 -5.82 -12.99 -9.30
N HIS A 72 -4.85 -12.45 -10.06
CA HIS A 72 -3.63 -13.14 -10.45
C HIS A 72 -2.76 -13.52 -9.24
N ILE A 73 -2.52 -12.58 -8.33
CA ILE A 73 -1.72 -12.80 -7.12
C ILE A 73 -2.43 -13.76 -6.15
N ALA A 74 -3.72 -13.58 -5.92
CA ALA A 74 -4.49 -14.45 -5.04
C ALA A 74 -4.55 -15.90 -5.55
N GLY A 75 -4.65 -16.08 -6.88
CA GLY A 75 -4.59 -17.40 -7.53
C GLY A 75 -3.21 -18.06 -7.49
N GLY A 76 -2.15 -17.26 -7.32
CA GLY A 76 -0.77 -17.75 -7.23
C GLY A 76 -0.21 -17.92 -5.82
N THR A 77 -1.01 -17.60 -4.79
CA THR A 77 -0.74 -17.70 -3.35
C THR A 77 -1.84 -18.47 -2.63
N SER A 78 -1.68 -18.83 -1.37
CA SER A 78 -2.60 -19.74 -0.66
C SER A 78 -3.22 -19.14 0.60
N THR A 79 -2.51 -18.34 1.38
CA THR A 79 -2.89 -17.91 2.73
C THR A 79 -2.81 -16.41 2.95
N ILE A 80 -1.85 -15.73 2.30
CA ILE A 80 -1.68 -14.28 2.45
C ILE A 80 -2.93 -13.54 1.96
N ARG A 81 -3.35 -12.51 2.69
CA ARG A 81 -4.45 -11.65 2.24
C ARG A 81 -3.97 -10.79 1.07
N VAL A 82 -4.80 -10.66 0.05
CA VAL A 82 -4.49 -9.87 -1.14
C VAL A 82 -5.51 -8.75 -1.29
N GLY A 83 -5.07 -7.56 -1.65
CA GLY A 83 -6.00 -6.45 -1.74
C GLY A 83 -5.47 -5.25 -2.52
N SER A 84 -6.21 -4.16 -2.47
CA SER A 84 -5.83 -2.89 -3.08
C SER A 84 -5.25 -1.93 -2.06
N GLY A 85 -4.18 -1.26 -2.43
CA GLY A 85 -3.54 -0.22 -1.63
C GLY A 85 -3.35 1.10 -2.38
N GLY A 86 -4.47 1.69 -2.96
CA GLY A 86 -5.89 1.36 -2.97
C GLY A 86 -6.53 1.50 -4.35
N VAL A 87 -7.78 1.05 -4.43
CA VAL A 87 -8.63 1.46 -5.54
C VAL A 87 -8.90 2.95 -5.42
N MET A 88 -8.63 3.70 -6.48
CA MET A 88 -8.94 5.13 -6.55
C MET A 88 -10.41 5.31 -6.89
N LEU A 89 -11.27 5.17 -5.86
CA LEU A 89 -12.73 5.05 -6.01
C LEU A 89 -13.37 6.15 -6.87
N PRO A 90 -12.90 7.42 -6.88
CA PRO A 90 -13.44 8.43 -7.79
C PRO A 90 -13.26 8.13 -9.29
N ASN A 91 -12.41 7.18 -9.67
CA ASN A 91 -12.24 6.76 -11.07
C ASN A 91 -13.26 5.68 -11.49
N HIS A 92 -14.03 5.13 -10.56
CA HIS A 92 -14.86 3.95 -10.76
C HIS A 92 -16.29 4.16 -10.30
N ALA A 93 -17.24 3.43 -10.90
CA ALA A 93 -18.57 3.29 -10.35
C ALA A 93 -18.54 2.33 -9.14
N PRO A 94 -19.12 2.70 -7.98
CA PRO A 94 -19.13 1.85 -6.79
C PRO A 94 -19.68 0.44 -7.04
N LEU A 95 -20.72 0.33 -7.89
CA LEU A 95 -21.28 -0.97 -8.29
C LEU A 95 -20.24 -1.88 -8.93
N VAL A 96 -19.44 -1.36 -9.88
CA VAL A 96 -18.42 -2.15 -10.59
C VAL A 96 -17.34 -2.64 -9.63
N ILE A 97 -16.92 -1.80 -8.69
CA ILE A 97 -15.95 -2.22 -7.65
C ILE A 97 -16.56 -3.28 -6.73
N ALA A 98 -17.82 -3.13 -6.33
CA ALA A 98 -18.50 -4.13 -5.53
C ALA A 98 -18.58 -5.48 -6.26
N GLU A 99 -18.93 -5.49 -7.54
CA GLU A 99 -18.97 -6.73 -8.35
C GLU A 99 -17.60 -7.38 -8.51
N GLN A 100 -16.55 -6.59 -8.77
CA GLN A 100 -15.17 -7.09 -8.91
C GLN A 100 -14.67 -7.71 -7.61
N PHE A 101 -14.81 -6.99 -6.49
CA PHE A 101 -14.32 -7.47 -5.20
C PHE A 101 -15.21 -8.58 -4.62
N GLY A 102 -16.51 -8.56 -4.87
CA GLY A 102 -17.40 -9.67 -4.57
C GLY A 102 -17.02 -10.95 -5.34
N THR A 103 -16.69 -10.81 -6.62
CA THR A 103 -16.17 -11.93 -7.43
C THR A 103 -14.87 -12.47 -6.86
N LEU A 104 -13.92 -11.58 -6.54
CA LEU A 104 -12.65 -11.97 -5.94
C LEU A 104 -12.84 -12.68 -4.60
N ALA A 105 -13.73 -12.19 -3.74
CA ALA A 105 -14.00 -12.79 -2.44
C ALA A 105 -14.67 -14.19 -2.55
N ASN A 106 -15.48 -14.41 -3.58
CA ASN A 106 -16.01 -15.75 -3.87
C ASN A 106 -14.94 -16.72 -4.40
N LEU A 107 -14.01 -16.22 -5.24
CA LEU A 107 -12.90 -17.03 -5.75
C LEU A 107 -11.86 -17.36 -4.67
N TYR A 108 -11.64 -16.44 -3.75
CA TYR A 108 -10.59 -16.50 -2.71
C TYR A 108 -11.16 -16.12 -1.34
N PRO A 109 -11.98 -17.01 -0.73
CA PRO A 109 -12.67 -16.74 0.53
C PRO A 109 -11.71 -16.29 1.63
N ASP A 110 -12.15 -15.30 2.42
CA ASP A 110 -11.46 -14.74 3.59
C ASP A 110 -10.08 -14.08 3.32
N ARG A 111 -9.69 -13.92 2.05
CA ARG A 111 -8.36 -13.43 1.67
C ARG A 111 -8.35 -12.07 1.00
N ILE A 112 -9.49 -11.48 0.71
CA ILE A 112 -9.56 -10.24 -0.08
C ILE A 112 -9.76 -9.04 0.83
N ASP A 113 -8.95 -7.98 0.62
CA ASP A 113 -9.08 -6.66 1.25
C ASP A 113 -9.40 -5.60 0.20
N LEU A 114 -10.21 -4.60 0.56
CA LEU A 114 -10.54 -3.47 -0.28
C LEU A 114 -10.07 -2.16 0.35
N GLY A 115 -8.89 -1.70 -0.04
CA GLY A 115 -8.40 -0.38 0.32
C GLY A 115 -8.88 0.67 -0.70
N LEU A 116 -9.41 1.79 -0.20
CA LEU A 116 -9.99 2.88 -1.00
C LEU A 116 -9.22 4.17 -0.85
N GLY A 117 -8.81 4.77 -1.98
CA GLY A 117 -8.20 6.08 -2.07
C GLY A 117 -9.13 7.13 -2.69
N ARG A 118 -8.97 8.39 -2.27
CA ARG A 118 -9.72 9.54 -2.82
C ARG A 118 -9.02 10.19 -4.01
N ALA A 119 -7.70 10.15 -4.04
CA ALA A 119 -6.91 10.76 -5.11
C ALA A 119 -7.14 10.04 -6.46
N PRO A 120 -6.94 10.71 -7.62
CA PRO A 120 -7.09 10.07 -8.92
C PRO A 120 -5.99 9.04 -9.25
N GLY A 121 -4.86 9.03 -8.54
CA GLY A 121 -3.73 8.13 -8.82
C GLY A 121 -3.05 8.38 -10.17
N THR A 122 -3.24 9.58 -10.75
CA THR A 122 -2.75 9.92 -12.09
C THR A 122 -2.79 11.43 -12.35
N ASP A 123 -2.34 11.88 -13.54
CA ASP A 123 -2.47 13.25 -14.03
C ASP A 123 -3.91 13.62 -14.41
N GLN A 124 -4.16 14.93 -14.58
CA GLN A 124 -5.50 15.45 -14.83
C GLN A 124 -6.11 14.97 -16.14
N LEU A 125 -5.34 14.85 -17.22
CA LEU A 125 -5.84 14.39 -18.52
C LEU A 125 -6.28 12.93 -18.45
N THR A 126 -5.48 12.11 -17.80
CA THR A 126 -5.79 10.70 -17.57
C THR A 126 -7.01 10.54 -16.65
N ALA A 127 -7.12 11.35 -15.59
CA ALA A 127 -8.30 11.37 -14.73
C ALA A 127 -9.59 11.71 -15.51
N MET A 128 -9.52 12.66 -16.43
CA MET A 128 -10.64 12.97 -17.33
C MET A 128 -10.97 11.81 -18.28
N ALA A 129 -9.97 11.09 -18.79
CA ALA A 129 -10.19 9.92 -19.63
C ALA A 129 -10.87 8.76 -18.89
N LEU A 130 -10.51 8.56 -17.61
CA LEU A 130 -11.11 7.54 -16.72
C LEU A 130 -12.57 7.88 -16.35
N ARG A 131 -12.87 9.17 -16.14
CA ARG A 131 -14.14 9.66 -15.58
C ARG A 131 -15.12 10.24 -16.62
N ARG A 132 -15.05 9.85 -17.88
CA ARG A 132 -15.80 10.46 -19.01
C ARG A 132 -17.28 10.79 -18.76
N HIS A 133 -17.96 10.03 -17.89
CA HIS A 133 -19.39 10.16 -17.63
C HIS A 133 -19.72 10.25 -16.13
N LEU A 134 -18.73 10.33 -15.27
CA LEU A 134 -18.96 10.48 -13.85
C LEU A 134 -19.04 11.97 -13.53
N ASN A 135 -20.26 12.49 -13.36
CA ASN A 135 -20.50 13.84 -12.82
C ASN A 135 -20.10 13.93 -11.32
N ALA A 136 -19.76 12.79 -10.70
CA ALA A 136 -19.31 12.68 -9.33
C ALA A 136 -17.87 13.22 -9.20
N GLY A 137 -17.73 14.28 -8.42
CA GLY A 137 -16.42 14.85 -8.08
C GLY A 137 -15.71 14.09 -6.96
N VAL A 138 -14.52 14.56 -6.60
CA VAL A 138 -13.77 14.11 -5.43
C VAL A 138 -14.57 14.34 -4.14
N ASP A 139 -15.51 15.27 -4.17
CA ASP A 139 -16.39 15.65 -3.04
C ASP A 139 -17.44 14.59 -2.71
N ASP A 140 -17.77 13.69 -3.66
CA ASP A 140 -18.73 12.60 -3.46
C ASP A 140 -18.08 11.33 -2.86
N PHE A 141 -16.80 11.37 -2.53
CA PHE A 141 -16.07 10.20 -2.02
C PHE A 141 -16.73 9.55 -0.79
N PRO A 142 -17.22 10.29 0.23
CA PRO A 142 -17.90 9.67 1.37
C PRO A 142 -19.17 8.93 0.98
N GLN A 143 -19.96 9.51 0.06
CA GLN A 143 -21.20 8.92 -0.45
C GLN A 143 -20.90 7.63 -1.27
N ASN A 144 -19.88 7.69 -2.11
CA ASN A 144 -19.43 6.54 -2.90
C ASN A 144 -18.92 5.40 -2.01
N VAL A 145 -18.20 5.69 -0.91
CA VAL A 145 -17.79 4.69 0.08
C VAL A 145 -19.01 4.06 0.75
N GLN A 146 -20.01 4.85 1.13
CA GLN A 146 -21.23 4.33 1.74
C GLN A 146 -22.07 3.51 0.75
N GLU A 147 -22.18 3.97 -0.52
CA GLU A 147 -22.86 3.22 -1.58
C GLU A 147 -22.17 1.86 -1.78
N LEU A 148 -20.84 1.85 -1.92
CA LEU A 148 -20.06 0.63 -2.08
C LEU A 148 -20.28 -0.35 -0.91
N ARG A 149 -20.24 0.12 0.33
CA ARG A 149 -20.48 -0.73 1.51
C ARG A 149 -21.89 -1.31 1.54
N ARG A 150 -22.91 -0.58 1.06
CA ARG A 150 -24.29 -1.10 0.97
C ARG A 150 -24.40 -2.30 0.05
N TYR A 151 -23.62 -2.36 -1.03
CA TYR A 151 -23.62 -3.51 -1.93
C TYR A 151 -23.11 -4.80 -1.27
N PHE A 152 -22.34 -4.71 -0.18
CA PHE A 152 -21.86 -5.87 0.56
C PHE A 152 -22.87 -6.39 1.60
N LEU A 153 -23.88 -5.58 1.94
CA LEU A 153 -24.88 -5.99 2.93
C LEU A 153 -25.84 -7.05 2.35
N GLU A 154 -26.28 -7.97 3.20
CA GLU A 154 -27.25 -9.00 2.80
C GLU A 154 -28.59 -8.39 2.39
N GLU A 155 -29.01 -7.30 3.03
CA GLU A 155 -30.24 -6.56 2.73
C GLU A 155 -30.25 -5.99 1.30
N ASN A 156 -29.09 -5.83 0.67
CA ASN A 156 -28.99 -5.32 -0.70
C ASN A 156 -29.73 -6.23 -1.71
N ARG A 157 -29.95 -7.52 -1.38
CA ARG A 157 -30.77 -8.46 -2.19
C ARG A 157 -32.18 -7.96 -2.50
N HIS A 158 -32.71 -7.04 -1.72
CA HIS A 158 -34.02 -6.44 -1.91
C HIS A 158 -33.99 -5.13 -2.69
N SER A 159 -32.80 -4.65 -3.09
CA SER A 159 -32.64 -3.42 -3.85
C SER A 159 -32.91 -3.63 -5.35
N LYS A 160 -33.25 -2.56 -6.05
CA LYS A 160 -33.43 -2.60 -7.51
C LYS A 160 -32.10 -2.75 -8.26
N VAL A 161 -31.01 -2.19 -7.70
CA VAL A 161 -29.65 -2.29 -8.23
C VAL A 161 -28.83 -3.09 -7.24
N ARG A 162 -28.18 -4.15 -7.70
CA ARG A 162 -27.55 -5.15 -6.87
C ARG A 162 -26.16 -5.53 -7.39
N ALA A 163 -25.24 -5.71 -6.47
CA ALA A 163 -23.96 -6.40 -6.75
C ALA A 163 -24.08 -7.86 -6.28
N VAL A 164 -24.76 -8.68 -7.06
CA VAL A 164 -25.18 -10.06 -6.67
C VAL A 164 -24.03 -10.91 -6.11
N GLN A 165 -22.81 -10.75 -6.64
CA GLN A 165 -21.62 -11.49 -6.20
C GLN A 165 -21.07 -10.98 -4.86
N ALA A 166 -21.50 -9.81 -4.42
CA ALA A 166 -20.95 -9.15 -3.22
C ALA A 166 -21.90 -9.21 -2.01
N GLU A 167 -23.16 -9.59 -2.21
CA GLU A 167 -24.19 -9.60 -1.16
C GLU A 167 -23.85 -10.56 -0.03
N GLY A 168 -23.82 -10.06 1.20
CA GLY A 168 -23.47 -10.82 2.39
C GLY A 168 -21.97 -11.12 2.54
N MET A 169 -21.12 -10.54 1.67
CA MET A 169 -19.68 -10.76 1.74
C MET A 169 -19.02 -9.88 2.80
N ASN A 170 -18.25 -10.49 3.69
CA ASN A 170 -17.43 -9.77 4.67
C ASN A 170 -16.06 -9.39 4.06
N ILE A 171 -16.04 -8.33 3.26
CA ILE A 171 -14.81 -7.80 2.66
C ILE A 171 -14.32 -6.64 3.51
N PRO A 172 -13.15 -6.74 4.17
CA PRO A 172 -12.57 -5.64 4.93
C PRO A 172 -12.33 -4.40 4.05
N VAL A 173 -13.02 -3.31 4.38
CA VAL A 173 -12.86 -2.02 3.69
C VAL A 173 -11.94 -1.14 4.51
N TRP A 174 -10.89 -0.62 3.87
CA TRP A 174 -9.90 0.27 4.47
C TRP A 174 -9.99 1.65 3.81
N LEU A 175 -9.82 2.71 4.58
CA LEU A 175 -9.60 4.04 4.00
C LEU A 175 -8.12 4.40 4.00
N LEU A 176 -7.63 4.83 2.83
CA LEU A 176 -6.25 5.22 2.63
C LEU A 176 -6.16 6.73 2.39
N GLY A 177 -5.07 7.31 2.88
CA GLY A 177 -4.83 8.74 2.61
C GLY A 177 -3.47 9.22 3.07
N SER A 178 -3.16 10.44 2.63
CA SER A 178 -1.95 11.19 2.98
C SER A 178 -2.28 12.50 3.70
N SER A 179 -3.51 12.63 4.19
CA SER A 179 -4.01 13.85 4.85
C SER A 179 -5.03 13.53 5.94
N SER A 180 -5.38 14.54 6.72
CA SER A 180 -6.40 14.47 7.78
C SER A 180 -7.80 14.09 7.29
N TYR A 181 -8.13 14.37 6.02
CA TYR A 181 -9.47 14.10 5.47
C TYR A 181 -9.84 12.60 5.54
N SER A 182 -9.00 11.73 5.00
CA SER A 182 -9.27 10.28 5.02
C SER A 182 -9.21 9.71 6.43
N ALA A 183 -8.35 10.27 7.29
CA ALA A 183 -8.28 9.92 8.71
C ALA A 183 -9.60 10.22 9.43
N GLN A 184 -10.15 11.41 9.23
CA GLN A 184 -11.43 11.83 9.81
C GLN A 184 -12.59 10.98 9.30
N LEU A 185 -12.65 10.72 7.99
CA LEU A 185 -13.69 9.90 7.40
C LEU A 185 -13.64 8.46 7.93
N ALA A 186 -12.43 7.87 8.01
CA ALA A 186 -12.24 6.53 8.58
C ALA A 186 -12.70 6.47 10.05
N ALA A 187 -12.37 7.49 10.85
CA ALA A 187 -12.78 7.58 12.24
C ALA A 187 -14.29 7.64 12.41
N ILE A 188 -14.98 8.49 11.64
CA ILE A 188 -16.45 8.63 11.68
C ILE A 188 -17.15 7.35 11.23
N LEU A 189 -16.62 6.65 10.23
CA LEU A 189 -17.20 5.41 9.70
C LEU A 189 -16.79 4.15 10.50
N GLY A 190 -15.93 4.28 11.52
CA GLY A 190 -15.42 3.15 12.29
C GLY A 190 -14.64 2.14 11.45
N LEU A 191 -13.88 2.61 10.45
CA LEU A 191 -13.12 1.78 9.51
C LEU A 191 -11.62 1.82 9.83
N PRO A 192 -10.86 0.77 9.46
CA PRO A 192 -9.41 0.79 9.56
C PRO A 192 -8.82 1.84 8.60
N PHE A 193 -7.71 2.44 9.03
CA PHE A 193 -7.05 3.54 8.33
C PHE A 193 -5.61 3.23 8.00
N ALA A 194 -5.18 3.49 6.75
CA ALA A 194 -3.79 3.37 6.33
C ALA A 194 -3.26 4.73 5.84
N PHE A 195 -2.14 5.18 6.44
CA PHE A 195 -1.51 6.44 6.09
C PHE A 195 -0.33 6.23 5.13
N ALA A 196 -0.33 6.94 4.00
CA ALA A 196 0.66 6.82 2.94
C ALA A 196 1.94 7.63 3.23
N SER A 197 2.63 7.34 4.33
CA SER A 197 3.82 8.09 4.77
C SER A 197 5.06 7.83 3.90
N HIS A 198 5.05 6.81 3.07
CA HIS A 198 6.15 6.46 2.16
C HIS A 198 6.41 7.50 1.04
N PHE A 199 5.47 8.42 0.78
CA PHE A 199 5.66 9.53 -0.16
C PHE A 199 5.10 10.87 0.35
N ALA A 200 4.24 10.89 1.37
CA ALA A 200 3.62 12.10 1.92
C ALA A 200 3.72 12.12 3.45
N PRO A 201 4.92 12.35 4.03
CA PRO A 201 5.18 12.17 5.45
C PRO A 201 4.58 13.22 6.37
N ASN A 202 4.37 14.45 5.87
CA ASN A 202 4.18 15.66 6.69
C ASN A 202 3.00 15.61 7.67
N MET A 203 1.93 14.88 7.35
CA MET A 203 0.71 14.84 8.17
C MET A 203 0.52 13.52 8.92
N LEU A 204 1.51 12.65 8.98
CA LEU A 204 1.38 11.32 9.59
C LEU A 204 0.86 11.41 11.03
N PHE A 205 1.57 12.09 11.91
CA PHE A 205 1.22 12.15 13.35
C PHE A 205 -0.11 12.85 13.60
N SER A 206 -0.35 13.97 12.94
CA SER A 206 -1.62 14.69 13.08
C SER A 206 -2.82 13.88 12.59
N SER A 207 -2.64 13.13 11.49
CA SER A 207 -3.69 12.26 10.95
C SER A 207 -3.95 11.04 11.82
N LEU A 208 -2.90 10.40 12.36
CA LEU A 208 -3.05 9.28 13.30
C LEU A 208 -3.72 9.73 14.60
N LYS A 209 -3.32 10.89 15.13
CA LYS A 209 -3.96 11.47 16.32
C LYS A 209 -5.42 11.76 16.06
N LEU A 210 -5.75 12.45 14.96
CA LEU A 210 -7.14 12.78 14.59
C LEU A 210 -7.99 11.51 14.43
N TYR A 211 -7.45 10.48 13.77
CA TYR A 211 -8.14 9.20 13.59
C TYR A 211 -8.50 8.55 14.93
N ARG A 212 -7.55 8.50 15.86
CA ARG A 212 -7.76 7.88 17.19
C ARG A 212 -8.71 8.69 18.05
N ASP A 213 -8.54 10.03 18.09
CA ASP A 213 -9.35 10.92 18.94
C ASP A 213 -10.82 10.98 18.47
N ALA A 214 -11.09 10.90 17.17
CA ALA A 214 -12.41 11.02 16.57
C ALA A 214 -13.07 9.66 16.26
N PHE A 215 -12.41 8.54 16.57
CA PHE A 215 -12.87 7.21 16.22
C PHE A 215 -14.22 6.87 16.87
N GLN A 216 -15.13 6.39 16.05
CA GLN A 216 -16.44 5.89 16.46
C GLN A 216 -16.47 4.37 16.23
N ALA A 217 -16.75 3.61 17.29
CA ALA A 217 -16.90 2.17 17.18
C ALA A 217 -18.04 1.81 16.21
N SER A 218 -17.82 0.77 15.43
CA SER A 218 -18.77 0.28 14.43
C SER A 218 -18.89 -1.24 14.51
N GLU A 219 -19.73 -1.83 13.67
CA GLU A 219 -19.81 -3.28 13.47
C GLU A 219 -18.50 -3.90 12.93
N VAL A 220 -17.61 -3.08 12.34
CA VAL A 220 -16.33 -3.52 11.77
C VAL A 220 -15.22 -3.50 12.82
N LEU A 221 -15.14 -2.43 13.62
CA LEU A 221 -14.10 -2.23 14.63
C LEU A 221 -14.64 -1.63 15.92
N GLU A 222 -14.32 -2.25 17.06
CA GLU A 222 -14.57 -1.70 18.39
C GLU A 222 -13.56 -0.61 18.78
N LYS A 223 -12.32 -0.70 18.27
CA LYS A 223 -11.20 0.19 18.55
C LYS A 223 -10.52 0.61 17.25
N PRO A 224 -9.87 1.78 17.20
CA PRO A 224 -9.15 2.21 16.01
C PRO A 224 -8.05 1.21 15.64
N TYR A 225 -7.91 0.93 14.35
CA TYR A 225 -6.83 0.11 13.79
C TYR A 225 -6.13 0.90 12.69
N SER A 226 -4.88 1.27 12.94
CA SER A 226 -4.08 2.15 12.08
C SER A 226 -2.87 1.44 11.48
N MET A 227 -2.58 1.75 10.23
CA MET A 227 -1.42 1.27 9.50
C MET A 227 -0.61 2.45 8.96
N ALA A 228 0.71 2.38 9.04
CA ALA A 228 1.60 3.30 8.33
C ALA A 228 2.28 2.58 7.16
N VAL A 229 2.28 3.22 6.00
CA VAL A 229 3.04 2.73 4.84
C VAL A 229 4.41 3.42 4.83
N ILE A 230 5.49 2.64 4.82
CA ILE A 230 6.88 3.11 4.84
C ILE A 230 7.67 2.54 3.67
N ASN A 231 8.78 3.18 3.30
CA ASN A 231 9.76 2.57 2.41
C ASN A 231 10.83 1.84 3.21
N VAL A 232 11.25 0.67 2.73
CA VAL A 232 12.38 -0.07 3.30
C VAL A 232 13.30 -0.53 2.17
N VAL A 233 14.61 -0.29 2.34
CA VAL A 233 15.67 -0.85 1.54
C VAL A 233 16.66 -1.51 2.49
N ALA A 234 16.53 -2.83 2.65
CA ALA A 234 17.40 -3.66 3.48
C ALA A 234 18.43 -4.39 2.63
N ALA A 235 19.64 -4.51 3.15
CA ALA A 235 20.70 -5.35 2.59
C ALA A 235 21.53 -5.95 3.71
N ASP A 236 22.51 -6.79 3.37
CA ASP A 236 23.37 -7.42 4.37
C ASP A 236 24.31 -6.41 5.04
N THR A 237 24.64 -5.29 4.39
CA THR A 237 25.38 -4.15 4.95
C THR A 237 24.67 -2.82 4.71
N ASP A 238 25.00 -1.81 5.51
CA ASP A 238 24.47 -0.46 5.33
C ASP A 238 24.94 0.17 4.01
N GLU A 239 26.16 -0.08 3.60
CA GLU A 239 26.74 0.42 2.33
C GLU A 239 25.97 -0.11 1.12
N GLU A 240 25.70 -1.43 1.10
CA GLU A 240 24.93 -2.06 0.03
C GLU A 240 23.49 -1.52 0.01
N ALA A 241 22.85 -1.40 1.16
CA ALA A 241 21.50 -0.84 1.27
C ALA A 241 21.44 0.60 0.71
N HIS A 242 22.41 1.44 1.03
CA HIS A 242 22.51 2.81 0.50
C HIS A 242 22.74 2.84 -1.02
N TYR A 243 23.56 1.93 -1.56
CA TYR A 243 23.74 1.79 -3.00
C TYR A 243 22.43 1.40 -3.67
N LEU A 244 21.74 0.36 -3.19
CA LEU A 244 20.45 -0.09 -3.72
C LEU A 244 19.37 1.00 -3.65
N ALA A 245 19.36 1.82 -2.60
CA ALA A 245 18.41 2.90 -2.40
C ALA A 245 18.52 4.03 -3.44
N THR A 246 19.61 4.09 -4.21
CA THR A 246 19.76 5.09 -5.28
C THR A 246 18.74 4.89 -6.40
N SER A 247 18.21 3.68 -6.62
CA SER A 247 17.09 3.42 -7.53
C SER A 247 15.79 4.08 -7.03
N LEU A 248 15.52 4.04 -5.72
CA LEU A 248 14.41 4.75 -5.10
C LEU A 248 14.55 6.26 -5.27
N TYR A 249 15.74 6.82 -4.99
CA TYR A 249 15.98 8.25 -5.14
C TYR A 249 15.78 8.72 -6.58
N GLN A 250 16.26 7.95 -7.58
CA GLN A 250 16.03 8.25 -8.99
C GLN A 250 14.53 8.23 -9.34
N SER A 251 13.77 7.27 -8.83
CA SER A 251 12.32 7.17 -9.06
C SER A 251 11.59 8.39 -8.51
N PHE A 252 11.91 8.84 -7.29
CA PHE A 252 11.30 10.04 -6.71
C PHE A 252 11.77 11.34 -7.36
N LEU A 253 13.02 11.40 -7.82
CA LEU A 253 13.51 12.51 -8.62
C LEU A 253 12.72 12.63 -9.93
N ASN A 254 12.40 11.51 -10.59
CA ASN A 254 11.56 11.49 -11.78
C ASN A 254 10.15 12.01 -11.49
N VAL A 255 9.57 11.68 -10.34
CA VAL A 255 8.26 12.25 -9.92
C VAL A 255 8.34 13.78 -9.81
N ILE A 256 9.39 14.32 -9.16
CA ILE A 256 9.59 15.77 -9.02
C ILE A 256 9.78 16.45 -10.38
N LYS A 257 10.49 15.80 -11.30
CA LYS A 257 10.71 16.30 -12.66
C LYS A 257 9.51 16.12 -13.59
N GLY A 258 8.44 15.45 -13.14
CA GLY A 258 7.27 15.14 -13.97
C GLY A 258 7.56 14.13 -15.09
N THR A 259 8.59 13.29 -14.94
CA THR A 259 9.00 12.28 -15.90
C THR A 259 8.61 10.88 -15.39
N ALA A 260 7.67 10.23 -16.09
CA ALA A 260 7.23 8.87 -15.74
C ALA A 260 8.13 7.84 -16.42
N LEU A 261 9.31 7.59 -15.87
CA LEU A 261 10.27 6.62 -16.39
C LEU A 261 10.17 5.26 -15.66
N PRO A 262 10.53 4.15 -16.32
CA PRO A 262 10.80 2.88 -15.64
C PRO A 262 11.87 3.04 -14.55
N MET A 263 11.84 2.18 -13.53
CA MET A 263 12.83 2.20 -12.45
C MET A 263 14.24 1.95 -13.01
N GLN A 264 15.18 2.83 -12.66
CA GLN A 264 16.56 2.77 -13.12
C GLN A 264 17.42 1.92 -12.18
N ALA A 265 18.47 1.31 -12.73
CA ALA A 265 19.48 0.61 -11.95
C ALA A 265 20.15 1.56 -10.93
N PRO A 266 20.67 1.03 -9.80
CA PRO A 266 21.36 1.84 -8.82
C PRO A 266 22.63 2.46 -9.39
N VAL A 267 23.06 3.59 -8.81
CA VAL A 267 24.22 4.37 -9.22
C VAL A 267 25.15 4.63 -8.02
N ASP A 268 26.45 4.76 -8.27
CA ASP A 268 27.43 4.95 -7.21
C ASP A 268 27.29 6.30 -6.49
N ASN A 269 26.88 7.35 -7.20
CA ASN A 269 26.75 8.69 -6.63
C ASN A 269 25.56 9.45 -7.20
N MET A 270 24.54 9.65 -6.35
CA MET A 270 23.35 10.43 -6.70
C MET A 270 23.61 11.92 -6.90
N ASP A 271 24.69 12.50 -6.36
CA ASP A 271 24.98 13.92 -6.53
C ASP A 271 25.30 14.29 -7.99
N ASN A 272 25.52 13.30 -8.87
CA ASN A 272 25.63 13.51 -10.31
C ASN A 272 24.24 13.66 -11.02
N TYR A 273 23.14 13.37 -10.35
CA TYR A 273 21.78 13.28 -10.94
C TYR A 273 20.82 14.37 -10.46
N TRP A 274 21.07 14.93 -9.28
CA TRP A 274 20.24 15.96 -8.67
C TRP A 274 21.04 17.20 -8.27
N ASN A 275 20.38 18.34 -8.24
CA ASN A 275 20.89 19.54 -7.61
C ASN A 275 20.45 19.60 -6.12
N THR A 276 20.94 20.61 -5.38
CA THR A 276 20.64 20.76 -3.94
C THR A 276 19.15 20.87 -3.64
N ALA A 277 18.37 21.58 -4.47
CA ALA A 277 16.93 21.74 -4.27
C ALA A 277 16.17 20.44 -4.53
N GLU A 278 16.53 19.71 -5.59
CA GLU A 278 15.98 18.40 -5.93
C GLU A 278 16.29 17.37 -4.84
N LYS A 279 17.56 17.33 -4.38
CA LYS A 279 17.98 16.46 -3.25
C LYS A 279 17.13 16.74 -2.00
N TYR A 280 16.97 18.00 -1.64
CA TYR A 280 16.14 18.40 -0.51
C TYR A 280 14.68 17.92 -0.69
N ALA A 281 14.08 18.17 -1.85
CA ALA A 281 12.70 17.77 -2.12
C ALA A 281 12.51 16.25 -2.05
N VAL A 282 13.41 15.46 -2.68
CA VAL A 282 13.38 13.99 -2.61
C VAL A 282 13.49 13.50 -1.16
N THR A 283 14.46 14.02 -0.40
CA THR A 283 14.68 13.57 0.99
C THR A 283 13.52 13.95 1.91
N GLN A 284 12.86 15.08 1.68
CA GLN A 284 11.64 15.44 2.42
C GLN A 284 10.47 14.49 2.13
N MET A 285 10.25 14.11 0.87
CA MET A 285 9.23 13.13 0.50
C MET A 285 9.52 11.75 1.11
N LEU A 286 10.78 11.39 1.25
CA LEU A 286 11.28 10.10 1.72
C LEU A 286 11.62 10.08 3.23
N THR A 287 11.06 10.98 4.03
CA THR A 287 11.33 11.07 5.48
C THR A 287 11.16 9.72 6.20
N TYR A 288 10.13 8.95 5.85
CA TYR A 288 9.90 7.61 6.43
C TYR A 288 10.38 6.52 5.48
N THR A 289 11.67 6.62 5.09
CA THR A 289 12.40 5.62 4.34
C THR A 289 13.51 5.07 5.23
N PHE A 290 13.49 3.77 5.48
CA PHE A 290 14.43 3.08 6.34
C PHE A 290 15.41 2.28 5.47
N ILE A 291 16.68 2.65 5.53
CA ILE A 291 17.75 2.09 4.71
C ILE A 291 18.83 1.58 5.65
N GLY A 292 19.29 0.34 5.41
CA GLY A 292 20.40 -0.24 6.16
C GLY A 292 20.33 -1.76 6.32
N SER A 293 21.26 -2.25 7.12
CA SER A 293 21.36 -3.63 7.59
C SER A 293 20.26 -3.95 8.61
N ALA A 294 20.10 -5.22 8.97
CA ALA A 294 19.12 -5.66 9.97
C ALA A 294 19.23 -4.87 11.28
N GLN A 295 20.43 -4.66 11.80
CA GLN A 295 20.66 -3.92 13.05
C GLN A 295 20.22 -2.45 12.95
N THR A 296 20.59 -1.78 11.88
CA THR A 296 20.20 -0.39 11.62
C THR A 296 18.69 -0.24 11.49
N LEU A 297 18.04 -1.17 10.76
CA LEU A 297 16.61 -1.15 10.54
C LEU A 297 15.81 -1.46 11.80
N GLU A 298 16.23 -2.45 12.61
CA GLU A 298 15.58 -2.76 13.87
C GLU A 298 15.48 -1.53 14.76
N THR A 299 16.61 -0.82 14.95
CA THR A 299 16.66 0.38 15.79
C THR A 299 15.75 1.48 15.25
N LYS A 300 15.84 1.80 13.95
CA LYS A 300 15.12 2.91 13.35
C LYS A 300 13.61 2.65 13.25
N ILE A 301 13.23 1.44 12.84
CA ILE A 301 11.81 1.08 12.68
C ILE A 301 11.15 0.93 14.06
N GLN A 302 11.85 0.38 15.07
CA GLN A 302 11.30 0.30 16.43
C GLN A 302 11.08 1.71 17.03
N ALA A 303 12.00 2.67 16.80
CA ALA A 303 11.80 4.06 17.21
C ALA A 303 10.55 4.67 16.54
N PHE A 304 10.37 4.47 15.23
CA PHE A 304 9.19 4.90 14.50
C PHE A 304 7.90 4.29 15.06
N LEU A 305 7.93 3.01 15.43
CA LEU A 305 6.79 2.32 16.06
C LEU A 305 6.45 2.90 17.42
N ASN A 306 7.45 3.20 18.22
CA ASN A 306 7.26 3.80 19.55
C ASN A 306 6.65 5.21 19.46
N GLU A 307 6.95 5.96 18.41
CA GLU A 307 6.39 7.30 18.20
C GLU A 307 4.98 7.26 17.59
N THR A 308 4.77 6.41 16.58
CA THR A 308 3.51 6.38 15.83
C THR A 308 2.43 5.52 16.47
N GLN A 309 2.80 4.49 17.23
CA GLN A 309 1.87 3.55 17.87
C GLN A 309 0.90 2.90 16.86
N VAL A 310 1.35 2.65 15.62
CA VAL A 310 0.53 1.98 14.60
C VAL A 310 0.40 0.49 14.90
N ASP A 311 -0.73 -0.09 14.48
CA ASP A 311 -1.06 -1.48 14.72
C ASP A 311 -0.45 -2.43 13.67
N GLU A 312 -0.05 -1.88 12.51
CA GLU A 312 0.53 -2.62 11.38
C GLU A 312 1.45 -1.70 10.57
N ILE A 313 2.53 -2.25 10.02
CA ILE A 313 3.35 -1.56 9.01
C ILE A 313 3.16 -2.23 7.65
N MET A 314 2.92 -1.42 6.63
CA MET A 314 2.99 -1.85 5.25
C MET A 314 4.23 -1.27 4.58
N VAL A 315 4.95 -2.11 3.85
CA VAL A 315 6.26 -1.78 3.29
C VAL A 315 6.22 -1.76 1.78
N ALA A 316 6.68 -0.64 1.21
CA ALA A 316 7.09 -0.55 -0.18
C ALA A 316 8.62 -0.65 -0.27
N SER A 317 9.13 -1.49 -1.19
CA SER A 317 10.56 -1.64 -1.42
C SER A 317 10.88 -1.41 -2.90
N HIS A 318 11.55 -0.30 -3.18
CA HIS A 318 11.91 0.14 -4.52
C HIS A 318 13.38 -0.22 -4.80
N ILE A 319 13.65 -1.50 -5.04
CA ILE A 319 14.96 -2.03 -5.38
C ILE A 319 14.91 -2.56 -6.81
N TYR A 320 15.89 -2.20 -7.65
CA TYR A 320 15.95 -2.55 -9.06
C TYR A 320 16.19 -4.05 -9.27
N ASP A 321 17.18 -4.63 -8.57
CA ASP A 321 17.44 -6.06 -8.64
C ASP A 321 16.36 -6.84 -7.88
N HIS A 322 15.70 -7.79 -8.56
CA HIS A 322 14.60 -8.53 -7.96
C HIS A 322 15.04 -9.43 -6.80
N GLN A 323 16.22 -10.06 -6.90
CA GLN A 323 16.72 -10.92 -5.83
C GLN A 323 17.11 -10.08 -4.59
N ALA A 324 17.76 -8.94 -4.79
CA ALA A 324 18.02 -8.00 -3.71
C ALA A 324 16.70 -7.46 -3.10
N ARG A 325 15.66 -7.28 -3.91
CA ARG A 325 14.32 -6.90 -3.41
C ARG A 325 13.72 -7.99 -2.52
N LEU A 326 13.78 -9.25 -2.92
CA LEU A 326 13.34 -10.38 -2.09
C LEU A 326 14.16 -10.45 -0.79
N ARG A 327 15.50 -10.32 -0.90
CA ARG A 327 16.40 -10.29 0.26
C ARG A 327 16.05 -9.19 1.26
N SER A 328 15.66 -8.02 0.77
CA SER A 328 15.20 -6.91 1.64
C SER A 328 13.97 -7.31 2.48
N TYR A 329 13.00 -8.03 1.92
CA TYR A 329 11.85 -8.53 2.67
C TYR A 329 12.20 -9.67 3.62
N GLU A 330 13.17 -10.55 3.28
CA GLU A 330 13.67 -11.59 4.19
C GLU A 330 14.32 -10.96 5.44
N ILE A 331 15.20 -9.97 5.24
CA ILE A 331 15.83 -9.24 6.35
C ILE A 331 14.75 -8.60 7.22
N LEU A 332 13.80 -7.89 6.62
CA LEU A 332 12.71 -7.24 7.36
C LEU A 332 11.87 -8.25 8.16
N ALA A 333 11.56 -9.40 7.60
CA ALA A 333 10.78 -10.44 8.26
C ALA A 333 11.50 -11.02 9.50
N SER A 334 12.84 -11.01 9.50
CA SER A 334 13.65 -11.50 10.62
C SER A 334 13.72 -10.54 11.81
N LEU A 335 13.30 -9.27 11.63
CA LEU A 335 13.40 -8.26 12.71
C LEU A 335 12.35 -8.52 13.80
N PRO A 336 12.72 -8.45 15.09
CA PRO A 336 11.83 -8.69 16.22
C PRO A 336 10.99 -7.44 16.57
N LEU A 337 10.38 -6.82 15.55
CA LEU A 337 9.61 -5.59 15.73
C LEU A 337 8.33 -5.84 16.55
N ARG A 338 8.06 -4.94 17.49
CA ARG A 338 6.90 -5.01 18.38
C ARG A 338 6.06 -3.75 18.26
N SER A 339 4.77 -3.87 18.54
CA SER A 339 3.91 -2.69 18.68
C SER A 339 4.50 -1.74 19.69
N GLY A 340 4.45 -0.44 19.41
CA GLY A 340 5.03 0.57 20.28
C GLY A 340 4.43 0.51 21.68
N MET A 341 5.26 0.63 22.71
CA MET A 341 4.76 0.82 24.08
C MET A 341 4.25 2.27 24.21
N PRO A 342 3.10 2.52 24.88
CA PRO A 342 2.68 3.87 25.19
C PRO A 342 3.82 4.59 25.93
N ILE A 343 4.14 5.80 25.51
CA ILE A 343 5.01 6.69 26.29
C ILE A 343 4.19 7.04 27.54
N ILE A 344 4.60 6.51 28.69
CA ILE A 344 3.97 6.75 30.01
C ILE A 344 4.23 8.20 30.42
#